data_c3c59f64e520287cf61ac6645a55079c
#
_entry.id   c3c59f64e520287cf61ac6645a55079c
#
_cell.length_a   1.000
_cell.length_b   1.000
_cell.length_c   1.000
_cell.angle_alpha   90.00
_cell.angle_beta   90.00
_cell.angle_gamma   90.00
#
_symmetry.space_group_name_H-M   'P 1'
#
loop_
_entity.id
_entity.type
_entity.pdbx_description
1 polymer ?
#
loop_
_entity_poly.entity_id
_entity_poly.type
_entity_poly.pdbx_seq_one_letter_code
_entity_poly.pdbx_strand_id
1 'polypeptide(L)'
;ISALLGGNVNDDIEGNENELDLLVANAEEGSELDGFRLFDVSQIQLTAINVFDQVAGASRIALVAEAGMTYVHNLDESADAIKFGRGGVYGHPTDANSPGDDGFVTTRSWGYRALISADYTNVFSGINLLPSLSWRHDVKGFSPQPGGAFQEGQQVLGLSLEASYLSTYSAEISYTQFMGGDYPLINDRDFASISVAVQF
;
A
#
# COMPACT_ATOMS: atom_id res chain seq x y z
N ILE A 1 22.42 1.50 7.90
CA ILE A 1 21.93 0.31 8.62
C ILE A 1 20.69 0.69 9.44
N SER A 2 20.77 1.77 10.24
CA SER A 2 19.66 2.20 11.11
C SER A 2 18.37 2.55 10.37
N ALA A 3 18.44 3.06 9.13
CA ALA A 3 17.25 3.40 8.35
C ALA A 3 16.46 2.15 7.87
N LEU A 4 17.13 1.02 7.64
CA LEU A 4 16.51 -0.24 7.22
C LEU A 4 15.93 -1.02 8.40
N LEU A 5 16.57 -0.96 9.55
CA LEU A 5 16.15 -1.65 10.77
C LEU A 5 15.19 -0.82 11.65
N GLY A 6 14.93 0.44 11.27
CA GLY A 6 14.03 1.32 12.01
C GLY A 6 14.59 1.83 13.34
N GLY A 7 15.86 1.59 13.64
CA GLY A 7 16.51 1.98 14.88
C GLY A 7 17.74 2.85 14.69
N ASN A 8 18.05 3.68 15.68
CA ASN A 8 19.29 4.44 15.76
C ASN A 8 20.26 3.69 16.68
N VAL A 9 21.47 3.42 16.20
CA VAL A 9 22.47 2.58 16.88
C VAL A 9 23.16 3.31 18.05
N ASN A 10 22.78 4.54 18.38
CA ASN A 10 23.49 5.41 19.32
C ASN A 10 22.72 5.76 20.59
N ASP A 11 21.75 4.97 21.02
CA ASP A 11 21.07 5.27 22.27
C ASP A 11 21.70 4.51 23.46
N ASP A 12 22.61 5.19 24.16
CA ASP A 12 23.13 4.81 25.49
C ASP A 12 22.00 4.92 26.54
N ILE A 13 20.96 4.11 26.44
CA ILE A 13 19.97 3.98 27.51
C ILE A 13 20.34 2.75 28.33
N GLU A 14 21.05 3.00 29.44
CA GLU A 14 21.29 1.99 30.45
C GLU A 14 19.96 1.33 30.87
N GLY A 15 19.79 0.07 30.54
CA GLY A 15 18.75 -0.80 31.05
C GLY A 15 17.67 -1.29 30.11
N ASN A 16 17.72 -0.96 28.82
CA ASN A 16 16.75 -1.46 27.82
C ASN A 16 17.48 -1.91 26.53
N GLU A 17 18.38 -2.90 26.69
CA GLU A 17 19.11 -3.49 25.55
C GLU A 17 18.13 -4.34 24.73
N ASN A 18 17.74 -3.83 23.54
CA ASN A 18 16.98 -4.62 22.59
C ASN A 18 17.91 -5.55 21.77
N GLU A 19 17.33 -6.47 21.02
CA GLU A 19 18.08 -7.44 20.21
C GLU A 19 19.08 -6.78 19.27
N LEU A 20 18.78 -5.59 18.74
CA LEU A 20 19.66 -4.85 17.83
C LEU A 20 20.89 -4.29 18.58
N ASP A 21 20.71 -3.75 19.78
CA ASP A 21 21.78 -3.22 20.61
C ASP A 21 22.75 -4.33 21.01
N LEU A 22 22.23 -5.48 21.40
CA LEU A 22 23.03 -6.67 21.69
C LEU A 22 23.81 -7.18 20.47
N LEU A 23 23.21 -7.14 19.28
CA LEU A 23 23.86 -7.56 18.04
C LEU A 23 25.01 -6.63 17.69
N VAL A 24 24.86 -5.32 17.87
CA VAL A 24 25.90 -4.33 17.63
C VAL A 24 26.99 -4.39 18.71
N ALA A 25 26.61 -4.50 19.97
CA ALA A 25 27.56 -4.56 21.10
C ALA A 25 28.47 -5.80 21.04
N ASN A 26 27.95 -6.93 20.54
CA ASN A 26 28.71 -8.18 20.40
C ASN A 26 29.44 -8.32 19.04
N ALA A 27 29.35 -7.33 18.17
CA ALA A 27 30.02 -7.36 16.88
C ALA A 27 31.54 -7.16 17.05
N GLU A 28 32.33 -8.06 16.42
CA GLU A 28 33.78 -7.91 16.38
C GLU A 28 34.18 -6.72 15.45
N GLU A 29 35.30 -6.07 15.76
CA GLU A 29 35.84 -4.99 14.92
C GLU A 29 36.14 -5.50 13.51
N GLY A 30 35.49 -4.88 12.51
CA GLY A 30 35.62 -5.25 11.10
C GLY A 30 34.65 -6.36 10.65
N SER A 31 33.75 -6.83 11.52
CA SER A 31 32.68 -7.75 11.10
C SER A 31 31.63 -7.03 10.24
N GLU A 32 31.06 -7.76 9.30
CA GLU A 32 29.94 -7.30 8.47
C GLU A 32 28.62 -7.54 9.21
N LEU A 33 27.84 -6.48 9.38
CA LEU A 33 26.50 -6.56 9.94
C LEU A 33 25.48 -6.40 8.82
N ASP A 34 24.67 -7.43 8.61
CA ASP A 34 23.57 -7.38 7.64
C ASP A 34 22.49 -6.41 8.12
N GLY A 35 22.20 -5.38 7.31
CA GLY A 35 21.09 -4.43 7.55
C GLY A 35 19.72 -4.98 7.17
N PHE A 36 19.57 -6.31 6.96
CA PHE A 36 18.32 -6.96 6.59
C PHE A 36 18.19 -8.34 7.23
N ARG A 37 16.97 -8.83 7.31
CA ARG A 37 16.67 -10.22 7.68
C ARG A 37 15.71 -10.83 6.66
N LEU A 38 15.92 -12.09 6.32
CA LEU A 38 15.07 -12.84 5.39
C LEU A 38 14.01 -13.61 6.18
N PHE A 39 12.76 -13.50 5.72
CA PHE A 39 11.62 -14.21 6.27
C PHE A 39 10.90 -15.00 5.18
N ASP A 40 10.37 -16.16 5.56
CA ASP A 40 9.41 -16.86 4.72
C ASP A 40 8.07 -16.13 4.78
N VAL A 41 7.46 -15.91 3.61
CA VAL A 41 6.20 -15.20 3.49
C VAL A 41 5.19 -16.07 2.73
N SER A 42 3.99 -16.20 3.30
CA SER A 42 2.84 -16.81 2.62
C SER A 42 1.82 -15.73 2.27
N GLN A 43 1.21 -15.86 1.09
CA GLN A 43 0.17 -14.95 0.64
C GLN A 43 -1.05 -15.73 0.14
N ILE A 44 -2.24 -15.25 0.48
CA ILE A 44 -3.50 -15.71 -0.09
C ILE A 44 -4.24 -14.54 -0.70
N GLN A 45 -4.86 -14.77 -1.86
CA GLN A 45 -5.61 -13.77 -2.59
C GLN A 45 -6.87 -14.40 -3.17
N LEU A 46 -7.98 -13.68 -3.07
CA LEU A 46 -9.26 -14.06 -3.66
C LEU A 46 -9.75 -12.91 -4.53
N THR A 47 -10.08 -13.22 -5.80
CA THR A 47 -10.63 -12.25 -6.75
C THR A 47 -12.01 -12.70 -7.20
N ALA A 48 -12.96 -11.76 -7.19
CA ALA A 48 -14.31 -11.94 -7.73
C ALA A 48 -14.54 -10.96 -8.88
N ILE A 49 -15.07 -11.43 -9.99
CA ILE A 49 -15.43 -10.63 -11.16
C ILE A 49 -16.90 -10.88 -11.50
N ASN A 50 -17.69 -9.82 -11.58
CA ASN A 50 -19.07 -9.86 -12.02
C ASN A 50 -19.30 -8.85 -13.14
N VAL A 51 -20.11 -9.25 -14.10
CA VAL A 51 -20.50 -8.39 -15.24
C VAL A 51 -22.03 -8.40 -15.33
N PHE A 52 -22.59 -7.21 -15.40
CA PHE A 52 -24.02 -6.99 -15.52
C PHE A 52 -24.29 -6.24 -16.83
N ASP A 53 -25.12 -6.80 -17.69
CA ASP A 53 -25.50 -6.16 -18.95
C ASP A 53 -26.81 -5.38 -18.79
N GLN A 54 -26.91 -4.23 -19.43
CA GLN A 54 -28.11 -3.39 -19.52
C GLN A 54 -28.67 -2.95 -18.15
N VAL A 55 -27.82 -2.55 -17.23
CA VAL A 55 -28.20 -2.06 -15.90
C VAL A 55 -27.95 -0.56 -15.80
N ALA A 56 -28.88 0.17 -15.18
CA ALA A 56 -28.81 1.62 -14.92
C ALA A 56 -28.52 2.46 -16.19
N GLY A 57 -28.99 2.03 -17.35
CA GLY A 57 -28.74 2.71 -18.63
C GLY A 57 -27.35 2.46 -19.23
N ALA A 58 -26.47 1.76 -18.54
CA ALA A 58 -25.20 1.29 -19.08
C ALA A 58 -25.42 0.05 -19.95
N SER A 59 -24.64 -0.08 -21.01
CA SER A 59 -24.57 -1.30 -21.84
C SER A 59 -23.98 -2.44 -21.04
N ARG A 60 -23.04 -2.12 -20.15
CA ARG A 60 -22.34 -3.09 -19.28
C ARG A 60 -21.83 -2.39 -18.01
N ILE A 61 -21.93 -3.08 -16.88
CA ILE A 61 -21.24 -2.71 -15.64
C ILE A 61 -20.33 -3.89 -15.27
N ALA A 62 -19.05 -3.62 -15.09
CA ALA A 62 -18.08 -4.58 -14.56
C ALA A 62 -17.72 -4.23 -13.12
N LEU A 63 -17.76 -5.22 -12.25
CA LEU A 63 -17.31 -5.16 -10.86
C LEU A 63 -16.18 -6.15 -10.67
N VAL A 64 -15.04 -5.67 -10.24
CA VAL A 64 -13.90 -6.50 -9.81
C VAL A 64 -13.65 -6.22 -8.34
N ALA A 65 -13.60 -7.24 -7.52
CA ALA A 65 -13.26 -7.13 -6.11
C ALA A 65 -12.18 -8.16 -5.76
N GLU A 66 -11.24 -7.74 -4.95
CA GLU A 66 -10.12 -8.55 -4.52
C GLU A 66 -9.88 -8.36 -3.02
N ALA A 67 -9.63 -9.45 -2.30
CA ALA A 67 -9.16 -9.45 -0.93
C ALA A 67 -7.87 -10.26 -0.84
N GLY A 68 -6.90 -9.78 -0.08
CA GLY A 68 -5.62 -10.44 0.09
C GLY A 68 -5.12 -10.36 1.52
N MET A 69 -4.30 -11.32 1.89
CA MET A 69 -3.63 -11.39 3.19
C MET A 69 -2.20 -11.89 2.98
N THR A 70 -1.27 -11.27 3.69
CA THR A 70 0.12 -11.70 3.79
C THR A 70 0.39 -12.19 5.20
N TYR A 71 1.15 -13.28 5.32
CA TYR A 71 1.61 -13.85 6.57
C TYR A 71 3.13 -14.00 6.56
N VAL A 72 3.81 -13.38 7.51
CA VAL A 72 5.27 -13.46 7.69
C VAL A 72 5.57 -14.50 8.76
N HIS A 73 6.29 -15.55 8.38
CA HIS A 73 6.62 -16.64 9.30
C HIS A 73 7.77 -16.26 10.23
N ASN A 74 7.71 -16.69 11.47
CA ASN A 74 8.77 -16.51 12.47
C ASN A 74 9.17 -15.04 12.73
N LEU A 75 8.26 -14.10 12.46
CA LEU A 75 8.45 -12.71 12.86
C LEU A 75 8.16 -12.59 14.35
N ASP A 76 9.12 -12.06 15.10
CA ASP A 76 8.95 -11.73 16.50
C ASP A 76 8.40 -10.29 16.60
N GLU A 77 7.22 -10.15 17.21
CA GLU A 77 6.57 -8.85 17.47
C GLU A 77 6.73 -8.37 18.91
N SER A 78 7.53 -9.08 19.75
CA SER A 78 7.77 -8.66 21.13
C SER A 78 8.44 -7.28 21.19
N ALA A 79 8.32 -6.59 22.31
CA ALA A 79 8.86 -5.24 22.47
C ALA A 79 10.38 -5.19 22.27
N ASP A 80 11.09 -6.24 22.68
CA ASP A 80 12.56 -6.31 22.62
C ASP A 80 13.09 -6.81 21.26
N ALA A 81 12.22 -7.26 20.37
CA ALA A 81 12.63 -7.78 19.06
C ALA A 81 13.03 -6.67 18.09
N ILE A 82 13.91 -7.01 17.13
CA ILE A 82 14.25 -6.11 16.03
C ILE A 82 13.00 -5.82 15.19
N LYS A 83 12.68 -4.54 15.02
CA LYS A 83 11.55 -4.05 14.25
C LYS A 83 11.97 -3.72 12.80
N PHE A 84 11.07 -3.96 11.83
CA PHE A 84 11.34 -3.80 10.41
C PHE A 84 10.30 -2.91 9.71
N GLY A 85 10.72 -2.19 8.67
CA GLY A 85 9.86 -1.64 7.63
C GLY A 85 9.20 -0.29 7.90
N ARG A 86 9.24 0.27 9.12
CA ARG A 86 8.75 1.62 9.37
C ARG A 86 9.72 2.65 8.78
N GLY A 87 9.20 3.68 8.10
CA GLY A 87 10.03 4.74 7.56
C GLY A 87 10.74 5.53 8.67
N GLY A 88 12.05 5.81 8.49
CA GLY A 88 12.85 6.53 9.49
C GLY A 88 12.34 7.94 9.83
N VAL A 89 11.46 8.52 9.01
CA VAL A 89 10.79 9.81 9.28
C VAL A 89 9.91 9.78 10.56
N TYR A 90 9.50 8.60 10.99
CA TYR A 90 8.69 8.43 12.22
C TYR A 90 9.54 8.20 13.49
N GLY A 91 10.85 8.27 13.38
CA GLY A 91 11.77 8.16 14.50
C GLY A 91 11.96 6.74 15.03
N HIS A 92 12.81 6.63 16.03
CA HIS A 92 13.07 5.40 16.77
C HIS A 92 11.95 5.16 17.83
N PRO A 93 11.61 3.92 18.21
CA PRO A 93 10.60 3.64 19.23
C PRO A 93 10.81 4.35 20.57
N THR A 94 12.06 4.57 20.97
CA THR A 94 12.43 5.23 22.23
C THR A 94 12.47 6.75 22.17
N ASP A 95 12.35 7.36 21.00
CA ASP A 95 12.35 8.82 20.86
C ASP A 95 11.13 9.42 21.57
N ALA A 96 11.31 10.54 22.27
CA ALA A 96 10.26 11.16 23.10
C ALA A 96 8.97 11.53 22.33
N ASN A 97 9.05 11.72 21.01
CA ASN A 97 7.92 12.02 20.12
C ASN A 97 7.61 10.88 19.15
N SER A 98 8.20 9.69 19.36
CA SER A 98 7.96 8.53 18.52
C SER A 98 6.60 7.92 18.83
N PRO A 99 5.92 7.32 17.83
CA PRO A 99 4.73 6.51 18.06
C PRO A 99 5.00 5.16 18.76
N GLY A 100 6.19 4.96 19.33
CA GLY A 100 6.57 3.71 19.97
C GLY A 100 6.74 2.56 19.00
N ASP A 101 6.26 1.37 19.36
CA ASP A 101 6.42 0.13 18.58
C ASP A 101 5.42 -0.03 17.43
N ASP A 102 4.57 0.95 17.17
CA ASP A 102 3.58 0.90 16.11
C ASP A 102 4.17 1.20 14.72
N GLY A 103 3.53 0.71 13.67
CA GLY A 103 3.88 1.03 12.28
C GLY A 103 4.98 0.16 11.67
N PHE A 104 5.49 -0.83 12.40
CA PHE A 104 6.44 -1.83 11.88
C PHE A 104 5.74 -3.02 11.24
N VAL A 105 6.49 -3.80 10.46
CA VAL A 105 5.99 -5.03 9.83
C VAL A 105 5.35 -5.93 10.88
N THR A 106 4.16 -6.43 10.55
CA THR A 106 3.38 -7.33 11.40
C THR A 106 3.35 -8.73 10.81
N THR A 107 3.16 -9.73 11.66
CA THR A 107 3.00 -11.14 11.26
C THR A 107 1.87 -11.31 10.24
N ARG A 108 0.82 -10.51 10.36
CA ARG A 108 -0.34 -10.56 9.44
C ARG A 108 -0.70 -9.18 8.97
N SER A 109 -0.91 -9.07 7.66
CA SER A 109 -1.45 -7.86 7.05
C SER A 109 -2.46 -8.22 5.98
N TRP A 110 -3.55 -7.45 5.86
CA TRP A 110 -4.60 -7.74 4.90
C TRP A 110 -5.36 -6.49 4.48
N GLY A 111 -5.97 -6.58 3.33
CA GLY A 111 -6.79 -5.51 2.78
C GLY A 111 -7.64 -6.00 1.62
N TYR A 112 -8.39 -5.07 1.05
CA TYR A 112 -9.23 -5.34 -0.12
C TYR A 112 -9.20 -4.17 -1.10
N ARG A 113 -9.54 -4.49 -2.35
CA ARG A 113 -9.65 -3.54 -3.46
C ARG A 113 -10.93 -3.83 -4.23
N ALA A 114 -11.53 -2.78 -4.77
CA ALA A 114 -12.69 -2.90 -5.65
C ALA A 114 -12.55 -1.91 -6.81
N LEU A 115 -13.01 -2.34 -7.97
CA LEU A 115 -13.16 -1.50 -9.17
C LEU A 115 -14.56 -1.72 -9.73
N ILE A 116 -15.27 -0.66 -9.96
CA ILE A 116 -16.51 -0.66 -10.74
C ILE A 116 -16.32 0.24 -11.96
N SER A 117 -16.70 -0.25 -13.14
CA SER A 117 -16.73 0.52 -14.38
C SER A 117 -18.05 0.32 -15.09
N ALA A 118 -18.57 1.35 -15.70
CA ALA A 118 -19.81 1.31 -16.47
C ALA A 118 -19.58 1.80 -17.89
N ASP A 119 -20.05 1.03 -18.87
CA ASP A 119 -19.91 1.34 -20.30
C ASP A 119 -21.24 1.90 -20.81
N TYR A 120 -21.25 3.20 -21.12
CA TYR A 120 -22.37 3.89 -21.75
C TYR A 120 -22.05 4.14 -23.22
N THR A 121 -22.65 3.34 -24.10
CA THR A 121 -22.42 3.45 -25.54
C THR A 121 -23.35 4.47 -26.18
N ASN A 122 -22.78 5.26 -27.11
CA ASN A 122 -23.50 6.24 -27.92
C ASN A 122 -24.39 7.21 -27.10
N VAL A 123 -23.81 7.76 -26.04
CA VAL A 123 -24.52 8.71 -25.15
C VAL A 123 -24.94 9.98 -25.91
N PHE A 124 -24.05 10.46 -26.80
CA PHE A 124 -24.30 11.60 -27.66
C PHE A 124 -23.48 11.51 -28.94
N SER A 125 -24.15 11.49 -30.11
CA SER A 125 -23.50 11.57 -31.44
C SER A 125 -22.30 10.65 -31.65
N GLY A 126 -22.37 9.40 -31.17
CA GLY A 126 -21.28 8.42 -31.30
C GLY A 126 -20.23 8.46 -30.24
N ILE A 127 -20.39 9.28 -29.22
CA ILE A 127 -19.50 9.29 -28.04
C ILE A 127 -19.92 8.20 -27.06
N ASN A 128 -18.94 7.39 -26.66
CA ASN A 128 -19.08 6.46 -25.55
C ASN A 128 -18.43 7.03 -24.29
N LEU A 129 -19.00 6.75 -23.14
CA LEU A 129 -18.46 7.16 -21.84
C LEU A 129 -18.20 5.94 -20.98
N LEU A 130 -17.03 5.91 -20.34
CA LEU A 130 -16.60 4.86 -19.42
C LEU A 130 -16.20 5.48 -18.06
N PRO A 131 -17.16 5.82 -17.18
CA PRO A 131 -16.84 6.18 -15.81
C PRO A 131 -16.33 4.96 -15.05
N SER A 132 -15.34 5.17 -14.18
CA SER A 132 -14.87 4.16 -13.25
C SER A 132 -14.61 4.72 -11.87
N LEU A 133 -14.77 3.85 -10.87
CA LEU A 133 -14.50 4.09 -9.46
C LEU A 133 -13.63 2.95 -8.96
N SER A 134 -12.49 3.27 -8.39
CA SER A 134 -11.64 2.32 -7.68
C SER A 134 -11.52 2.67 -6.21
N TRP A 135 -11.46 1.63 -5.39
CA TRP A 135 -11.29 1.73 -3.95
C TRP A 135 -10.27 0.72 -3.47
N ARG A 136 -9.34 1.15 -2.63
CA ARG A 136 -8.40 0.30 -1.89
C ARG A 136 -8.49 0.64 -0.41
N HIS A 137 -8.46 -0.39 0.43
CA HIS A 137 -8.34 -0.24 1.87
C HIS A 137 -7.43 -1.32 2.43
N ASP A 138 -6.31 -0.90 2.97
CA ASP A 138 -5.39 -1.75 3.72
C ASP A 138 -5.86 -1.76 5.16
N VAL A 139 -6.58 -2.82 5.56
CA VAL A 139 -7.42 -2.81 6.77
C VAL A 139 -6.59 -2.94 8.02
N LYS A 140 -5.62 -3.88 8.02
CA LYS A 140 -4.81 -4.14 9.20
C LYS A 140 -3.44 -4.70 8.84
N GLY A 141 -2.44 -4.26 9.62
CA GLY A 141 -1.08 -4.75 9.58
C GLY A 141 -0.23 -4.11 8.48
N PHE A 142 1.06 -4.27 8.62
CA PHE A 142 2.09 -3.71 7.74
C PHE A 142 2.83 -4.86 7.06
N SER A 143 2.84 -4.87 5.73
CA SER A 143 3.57 -5.86 4.94
C SER A 143 5.07 -5.57 4.91
N PRO A 144 5.92 -6.61 4.69
CA PRO A 144 7.36 -6.43 4.53
C PRO A 144 7.71 -5.46 3.41
N GLN A 145 8.75 -4.66 3.63
CA GLN A 145 9.30 -3.71 2.66
C GLN A 145 10.62 -4.25 2.05
N PRO A 146 10.99 -3.87 0.82
CA PRO A 146 10.30 -2.93 -0.08
C PRO A 146 9.13 -3.60 -0.83
N GLY A 147 8.16 -2.78 -1.24
CA GLY A 147 7.04 -3.24 -2.08
C GLY A 147 5.90 -3.91 -1.32
N GLY A 148 5.79 -3.66 -0.03
CA GLY A 148 4.73 -4.20 0.81
C GLY A 148 3.32 -3.97 0.26
N ALA A 149 2.48 -5.03 0.32
CA ALA A 149 1.13 -5.00 -0.24
C ALA A 149 0.15 -4.19 0.60
N PHE A 150 0.35 -4.12 1.92
CA PHE A 150 -0.60 -3.51 2.86
C PHE A 150 0.11 -2.58 3.83
N GLN A 151 -0.56 -1.46 4.12
CA GLN A 151 -0.17 -0.48 5.12
C GLN A 151 -1.40 -0.07 5.93
N GLU A 152 -1.46 -0.49 7.19
CA GLU A 152 -2.64 -0.38 8.05
C GLU A 152 -3.33 0.98 7.98
N GLY A 153 -4.65 0.95 7.78
CA GLY A 153 -5.50 2.13 7.70
C GLY A 153 -5.42 2.93 6.41
N GLN A 154 -4.50 2.61 5.49
CA GLN A 154 -4.37 3.35 4.24
C GLN A 154 -5.54 3.08 3.31
N GLN A 155 -6.08 4.14 2.72
CA GLN A 155 -7.18 4.12 1.77
C GLN A 155 -6.80 4.90 0.51
N VAL A 156 -7.27 4.43 -0.63
CA VAL A 156 -7.08 5.10 -1.91
C VAL A 156 -8.41 5.11 -2.67
N LEU A 157 -8.86 6.28 -3.07
CA LEU A 157 -10.00 6.49 -3.93
C LEU A 157 -9.52 6.93 -5.31
N GLY A 158 -9.91 6.22 -6.36
CA GLY A 158 -9.68 6.63 -7.74
C GLY A 158 -11.00 6.83 -8.46
N LEU A 159 -11.10 7.94 -9.18
CA LEU A 159 -12.21 8.27 -10.07
C LEU A 159 -11.66 8.50 -11.46
N SER A 160 -12.29 7.94 -12.49
CA SER A 160 -11.97 8.30 -13.87
C SER A 160 -13.21 8.38 -14.75
N LEU A 161 -13.12 9.17 -15.79
CA LEU A 161 -14.08 9.26 -16.88
C LEU A 161 -13.32 9.29 -18.20
N GLU A 162 -13.47 8.23 -18.96
CA GLU A 162 -13.00 8.18 -20.35
C GLU A 162 -14.17 8.47 -21.30
N ALA A 163 -13.91 9.29 -22.32
CA ALA A 163 -14.79 9.51 -23.44
C ALA A 163 -14.10 9.04 -24.73
N SER A 164 -14.74 8.19 -25.52
CA SER A 164 -14.23 7.74 -26.81
C SER A 164 -15.18 8.11 -27.94
N TYR A 165 -14.62 8.46 -29.10
CA TYR A 165 -15.36 8.83 -30.29
C TYR A 165 -14.84 8.06 -31.52
N LEU A 166 -15.75 7.35 -32.19
CA LEU A 166 -15.49 6.53 -33.37
C LEU A 166 -14.35 5.52 -33.22
N SER A 167 -14.05 5.10 -32.03
CA SER A 167 -12.90 4.22 -31.70
C SER A 167 -11.53 4.75 -32.14
N THR A 168 -11.48 6.01 -32.58
CA THR A 168 -10.27 6.69 -33.08
C THR A 168 -9.74 7.68 -32.05
N TYR A 169 -10.61 8.42 -31.40
CA TYR A 169 -10.24 9.46 -30.45
C TYR A 169 -10.67 9.04 -29.05
N SER A 170 -9.80 9.23 -28.06
CA SER A 170 -10.18 9.10 -26.66
C SER A 170 -9.59 10.23 -25.81
N ALA A 171 -10.31 10.61 -24.78
CA ALA A 171 -9.87 11.55 -23.75
C ALA A 171 -10.29 11.00 -22.40
N GLU A 172 -9.39 11.08 -21.42
CA GLU A 172 -9.66 10.65 -20.05
C GLU A 172 -9.29 11.76 -19.07
N ILE A 173 -10.11 11.94 -18.05
CA ILE A 173 -9.80 12.70 -16.85
C ILE A 173 -9.85 11.75 -15.67
N SER A 174 -8.86 11.83 -14.79
CA SER A 174 -8.85 11.03 -13.57
C SER A 174 -8.39 11.83 -12.36
N TYR A 175 -8.80 11.36 -11.18
CA TYR A 175 -8.39 11.87 -9.88
C TYR A 175 -8.11 10.72 -8.94
N THR A 176 -6.98 10.78 -8.24
CA THR A 176 -6.61 9.81 -7.22
C THR A 176 -6.37 10.53 -5.90
N GLN A 177 -7.02 10.04 -4.85
CA GLN A 177 -6.89 10.55 -3.49
C GLN A 177 -6.30 9.47 -2.58
N PHE A 178 -5.28 9.85 -1.81
CA PHE A 178 -4.67 9.02 -0.77
C PHE A 178 -5.08 9.53 0.60
N MET A 179 -5.55 8.64 1.47
CA MET A 179 -6.05 9.01 2.79
C MET A 179 -5.85 7.89 3.81
N GLY A 180 -5.98 8.24 5.09
CA GLY A 180 -5.90 7.29 6.20
C GLY A 180 -4.49 6.75 6.46
N GLY A 181 -4.41 5.82 7.42
CA GLY A 181 -3.15 5.27 7.91
C GLY A 181 -2.41 6.22 8.86
N ASP A 182 -1.77 5.66 9.88
CA ASP A 182 -1.03 6.45 10.87
C ASP A 182 0.42 6.70 10.45
N TYR A 183 0.94 5.87 9.52
CA TYR A 183 2.33 5.93 9.02
C TYR A 183 2.42 6.02 7.49
N PRO A 184 1.58 6.84 6.82
CA PRO A 184 1.60 6.91 5.37
C PRO A 184 2.74 7.81 4.88
N LEU A 185 3.37 7.39 3.78
CA LEU A 185 4.36 8.19 3.08
C LEU A 185 3.78 8.89 1.84
N ILE A 186 2.48 8.76 1.59
CA ILE A 186 1.84 9.16 0.33
C ILE A 186 0.53 9.93 0.47
N ASN A 187 0.05 10.24 1.68
CA ASN A 187 -1.24 10.92 1.88
C ASN A 187 -1.29 12.36 1.32
N ASP A 188 -0.14 12.95 1.04
CA ASP A 188 -0.01 14.28 0.43
C ASP A 188 0.20 14.23 -1.09
N ARG A 189 0.02 13.06 -1.72
CA ARG A 189 0.31 12.82 -3.14
C ARG A 189 -0.94 12.70 -4.00
N ASP A 190 -2.04 13.29 -3.60
CA ASP A 190 -3.24 13.38 -4.43
C ASP A 190 -2.91 14.00 -5.80
N PHE A 191 -3.46 13.43 -6.84
CA PHE A 191 -3.20 13.96 -8.18
C PHE A 191 -4.42 13.85 -9.10
N ALA A 192 -4.49 14.76 -10.06
CA ALA A 192 -5.39 14.67 -11.20
C ALA A 192 -4.60 14.53 -12.49
N SER A 193 -5.13 13.79 -13.44
CA SER A 193 -4.53 13.66 -14.76
C SER A 193 -5.55 13.84 -15.89
N ILE A 194 -5.06 14.30 -17.04
CA ILE A 194 -5.82 14.36 -18.28
C ILE A 194 -4.96 13.74 -19.36
N SER A 195 -5.54 12.81 -20.12
CA SER A 195 -4.90 12.19 -21.28
C SER A 195 -5.76 12.30 -22.52
N VAL A 196 -5.12 12.36 -23.68
CA VAL A 196 -5.78 12.33 -24.99
C VAL A 196 -5.02 11.37 -25.89
N ALA A 197 -5.73 10.50 -26.59
CA ALA A 197 -5.12 9.54 -27.51
C ALA A 197 -5.85 9.53 -28.85
N VAL A 198 -5.09 9.24 -29.92
CA VAL A 198 -5.59 9.04 -31.26
C VAL A 198 -5.03 7.74 -31.80
N GLN A 199 -5.90 6.86 -32.30
CA GLN A 199 -5.54 5.59 -32.93
C GLN A 199 -5.68 5.70 -34.44
N PHE A 200 -4.64 5.27 -35.15
CA PHE A 200 -4.59 5.29 -36.61
C PHE A 200 -4.70 3.89 -37.20
#